data_5e88ef0d0727189a1fa9973f20b05a7e
#
_entry.id   5e88ef0d0727189a1fa9973f20b05a7e
#
_cell.length_a   1.000
_cell.length_b   1.000
_cell.length_c   1.000
_cell.angle_alpha   90.00
_cell.angle_beta   90.00
_cell.angle_gamma   90.00
#
_symmetry.space_group_name_H-M   'P 1'
#
loop_
_entity.id
_entity.type
_entity.pdbx_description
1 polymer ?
#
loop_
_entity_poly.entity_id
_entity_poly.type
_entity_poly.pdbx_seq_one_letter_code
_entity_poly.pdbx_strand_id
1 'polypeptide(L)'
;MSASAVEIANLLYRYAELLDAGDLPGMAALFRHARIKVAEDGPTIGADKLLDLFDARVKRHACGTPRTRHVITNPIIEIDEAAHRATARSYYTVLQAADGLALQPIAAGRYHDAFERVDGTWRFAFRDYTLFDFAGDLRYHLNESPAG
;
A
#
# COMPACT_ATOMS: atom_id res chain seq x y z
N MET A 1 -9.05 -16.28 15.31
CA MET A 1 -8.20 -15.97 14.14
C MET A 1 -6.85 -16.65 14.33
N SER A 2 -6.30 -17.31 13.32
CA SER A 2 -5.00 -17.97 13.43
C SER A 2 -3.87 -16.95 13.59
N ALA A 3 -2.75 -17.38 14.16
CA ALA A 3 -1.57 -16.52 14.28
C ALA A 3 -1.09 -16.01 12.91
N SER A 4 -1.13 -16.86 11.88
CA SER A 4 -0.79 -16.45 10.51
C SER A 4 -1.73 -15.37 9.97
N ALA A 5 -3.02 -15.49 10.19
CA ALA A 5 -3.99 -14.49 9.74
C ALA A 5 -3.76 -13.13 10.43
N VAL A 6 -3.46 -13.12 11.72
CA VAL A 6 -3.13 -11.90 12.46
C VAL A 6 -1.84 -11.27 11.92
N GLU A 7 -0.82 -12.07 11.69
CA GLU A 7 0.47 -11.59 11.17
C GLU A 7 0.31 -10.96 9.79
N ILE A 8 -0.45 -11.61 8.91
CA ILE A 8 -0.71 -11.10 7.55
C ILE A 8 -1.55 -9.82 7.61
N ALA A 9 -2.61 -9.78 8.42
CA ALA A 9 -3.41 -8.57 8.59
C ALA A 9 -2.56 -7.41 9.10
N ASN A 10 -1.64 -7.66 10.03
CA ASN A 10 -0.74 -6.64 10.56
C ASN A 10 0.22 -6.10 9.50
N LEU A 11 0.61 -6.90 8.51
CA LEU A 11 1.39 -6.40 7.38
C LEU A 11 0.60 -5.38 6.55
N LEU A 12 -0.68 -5.65 6.30
CA LEU A 12 -1.56 -4.71 5.61
C LEU A 12 -1.70 -3.40 6.39
N TYR A 13 -1.89 -3.49 7.69
CA TYR A 13 -2.09 -2.31 8.54
C TYR A 13 -0.79 -1.53 8.74
N ARG A 14 0.33 -2.21 8.87
CA ARG A 14 1.64 -1.56 9.01
C ARG A 14 2.02 -0.78 7.75
N TYR A 15 1.67 -1.29 6.58
CA TYR A 15 1.83 -0.57 5.32
C TYR A 15 1.13 0.80 5.38
N ALA A 16 -0.14 0.81 5.78
CA ALA A 16 -0.92 2.03 5.90
C ALA A 16 -0.31 2.99 6.94
N GLU A 17 0.08 2.48 8.08
CA GLU A 17 0.67 3.27 9.17
C GLU A 17 1.97 3.95 8.75
N LEU A 18 2.86 3.23 8.08
CA LEU A 18 4.15 3.77 7.61
C LEU A 18 3.96 4.83 6.53
N LEU A 19 3.09 4.55 5.56
CA LEU A 19 2.79 5.50 4.49
C LEU A 19 2.19 6.79 5.04
N ASP A 20 1.21 6.68 5.93
CA ASP A 20 0.55 7.83 6.54
C ASP A 20 1.48 8.64 7.45
N ALA A 21 2.49 8.00 8.03
CA ALA A 21 3.53 8.67 8.81
C ALA A 21 4.58 9.38 7.93
N GLY A 22 4.55 9.17 6.62
CA GLY A 22 5.55 9.71 5.70
C GLY A 22 6.86 8.90 5.68
N ASP A 23 6.87 7.73 6.31
CA ASP A 23 8.04 6.83 6.31
C ASP A 23 8.01 5.96 5.05
N LEU A 24 8.34 6.57 3.93
CA LEU A 24 8.35 5.88 2.64
C LEU A 24 9.43 4.78 2.57
N PRO A 25 10.65 4.99 3.08
CA PRO A 25 11.63 3.90 3.13
C PRO A 25 11.16 2.70 3.95
N GLY A 26 10.54 2.93 5.10
CA GLY A 26 9.98 1.87 5.93
C GLY A 26 8.84 1.12 5.24
N MET A 27 7.96 1.84 4.56
CA MET A 27 6.89 1.26 3.76
C MET A 27 7.46 0.38 2.64
N ALA A 28 8.42 0.89 1.87
CA ALA A 28 9.04 0.14 0.77
C ALA A 28 9.77 -1.10 1.28
N ALA A 29 10.39 -1.04 2.47
CA ALA A 29 11.10 -2.17 3.06
C ALA A 29 10.20 -3.39 3.31
N LEU A 30 8.89 -3.18 3.50
CA LEU A 30 7.94 -4.30 3.61
C LEU A 30 7.88 -5.14 2.33
N PHE A 31 8.23 -4.56 1.19
CA PHE A 31 8.17 -5.20 -0.13
C PHE A 31 9.53 -5.64 -0.66
N ARG A 32 10.59 -5.68 0.19
CA ARG A 32 11.95 -5.98 -0.27
C ARG A 32 12.11 -7.32 -0.97
N HIS A 33 11.22 -8.28 -0.70
CA HIS A 33 11.21 -9.60 -1.31
C HIS A 33 10.05 -9.79 -2.29
N ALA A 34 9.28 -8.72 -2.55
CA ALA A 34 8.07 -8.79 -3.35
C ALA A 34 8.29 -8.31 -4.78
N ARG A 35 7.39 -8.74 -5.65
CA ARG A 35 7.20 -8.14 -6.97
C ARG A 35 5.91 -7.32 -6.93
N ILE A 36 5.91 -6.20 -7.63
CA ILE A 36 4.82 -5.23 -7.55
C ILE A 36 4.37 -4.88 -8.96
N LYS A 37 3.07 -5.08 -9.21
CA LYS A 37 2.43 -4.72 -10.45
C LYS A 37 1.90 -3.29 -10.35
N VAL A 38 2.44 -2.38 -11.16
CA VAL A 38 2.07 -0.95 -11.14
C VAL A 38 1.36 -0.50 -12.41
N ALA A 39 1.30 -1.35 -13.44
CA ALA A 39 0.62 -1.07 -14.70
C ALA A 39 0.02 -2.36 -15.24
N GLU A 40 -1.09 -2.23 -16.00
CA GLU A 40 -1.74 -3.40 -16.63
C GLU A 40 -0.78 -4.11 -17.58
N ASP A 41 -0.08 -3.34 -18.40
CA ASP A 41 0.92 -3.84 -19.34
C ASP A 41 2.29 -3.34 -18.92
N GLY A 42 3.17 -4.25 -18.60
CA GLY A 42 4.53 -3.91 -18.25
C GLY A 42 5.13 -4.85 -17.20
N PRO A 43 6.43 -4.74 -16.96
CA PRO A 43 7.09 -5.59 -15.99
C PRO A 43 6.69 -5.19 -14.56
N THR A 44 6.76 -6.15 -13.65
CA THR A 44 6.69 -5.85 -12.22
C THR A 44 7.97 -5.13 -11.79
N ILE A 45 7.86 -4.39 -10.69
CA ILE A 45 8.99 -3.68 -10.09
C ILE A 45 9.31 -4.25 -8.71
N GLY A 46 10.48 -3.94 -8.19
CA GLY A 46 10.88 -4.26 -6.83
C GLY A 46 10.73 -3.06 -5.88
N ALA A 47 11.15 -3.25 -4.64
CA ALA A 47 10.99 -2.26 -3.58
C ALA A 47 11.73 -0.94 -3.86
N ASP A 48 12.93 -1.00 -4.45
CA ASP A 48 13.71 0.21 -4.72
C ASP A 48 13.00 1.13 -5.71
N LYS A 49 12.47 0.56 -6.79
CA LYS A 49 11.68 1.34 -7.76
C LYS A 49 10.36 1.81 -7.18
N LEU A 50 9.74 1.03 -6.31
CA LEU A 50 8.53 1.45 -5.60
C LEU A 50 8.82 2.69 -4.75
N LEU A 51 9.93 2.71 -4.02
CA LEU A 51 10.33 3.85 -3.21
C LEU A 51 10.54 5.09 -4.09
N ASP A 52 11.27 4.95 -5.19
CA ASP A 52 11.50 6.07 -6.13
C ASP A 52 10.18 6.62 -6.66
N LEU A 53 9.24 5.74 -7.01
CA LEU A 53 7.93 6.14 -7.52
C LEU A 53 7.13 6.93 -6.47
N PHE A 54 7.12 6.45 -5.22
CA PHE A 54 6.40 7.11 -4.13
C PHE A 54 7.07 8.43 -3.74
N ASP A 55 8.39 8.49 -3.68
CA ASP A 55 9.14 9.73 -3.43
C ASP A 55 8.80 10.81 -4.47
N ALA A 56 8.64 10.42 -5.72
CA ALA A 56 8.32 11.35 -6.81
C ALA A 56 6.85 11.78 -6.78
N ARG A 57 5.94 10.90 -6.38
CA ARG A 57 4.49 11.09 -6.55
C ARG A 57 3.77 11.59 -5.31
N VAL A 58 4.15 11.12 -4.12
CA VAL A 58 3.42 11.43 -2.90
C VAL A 58 3.85 12.78 -2.35
N LYS A 59 2.89 13.70 -2.23
CA LYS A 59 3.14 15.00 -1.58
C LYS A 59 3.34 14.80 -0.09
N ARG A 60 4.39 15.44 0.45
CA ARG A 60 4.58 15.57 1.88
C ARG A 60 4.45 17.03 2.25
N HIS A 61 3.63 17.29 3.25
CA HIS A 61 3.34 18.64 3.74
C HIS A 61 4.41 19.07 4.75
N ALA A 62 4.27 20.28 5.31
CA ALA A 62 5.27 20.82 6.23
C ALA A 62 5.56 19.93 7.45
N CYS A 63 4.58 19.13 7.88
CA CYS A 63 4.75 18.18 8.97
C CYS A 63 5.55 16.92 8.57
N GLY A 64 5.93 16.77 7.31
CA GLY A 64 6.67 15.61 6.79
C GLY A 64 5.80 14.44 6.38
N THR A 65 4.49 14.53 6.53
CA THR A 65 3.54 13.46 6.18
C THR A 65 2.67 13.85 4.99
N PRO A 66 2.05 12.88 4.31
CA PRO A 66 1.07 13.19 3.26
C PRO A 66 -0.29 13.68 3.81
N ARG A 67 -0.46 13.72 5.12
CA ARG A 67 -1.69 14.10 5.81
C ARG A 67 -2.89 13.23 5.43
N THR A 68 -2.61 11.94 5.26
CA THR A 68 -3.59 10.93 4.87
C THR A 68 -3.87 9.95 5.98
N ARG A 69 -4.97 9.23 5.84
CA ARG A 69 -5.24 7.98 6.53
C ARG A 69 -5.68 6.96 5.50
N HIS A 70 -4.86 5.93 5.30
CA HIS A 70 -5.22 4.77 4.51
C HIS A 70 -6.03 3.84 5.40
N VAL A 71 -7.32 3.71 5.11
CA VAL A 71 -8.21 2.83 5.87
C VAL A 71 -8.30 1.50 5.11
N ILE A 72 -7.72 0.45 5.68
CA ILE A 72 -7.74 -0.89 5.09
C ILE A 72 -8.92 -1.63 5.71
N THR A 73 -9.82 -2.13 4.87
CA THR A 73 -11.05 -2.76 5.33
C THR A 73 -11.26 -4.12 4.70
N ASN A 74 -12.10 -4.92 5.36
CA ASN A 74 -12.60 -6.23 4.94
C ASN A 74 -11.53 -7.11 4.25
N PRO A 75 -10.36 -7.35 4.89
CA PRO A 75 -9.36 -8.24 4.31
C PRO A 75 -9.87 -9.68 4.34
N ILE A 76 -9.90 -10.31 3.17
CA ILE A 76 -10.18 -11.73 3.03
C ILE A 76 -8.85 -12.43 2.82
N ILE A 77 -8.44 -13.18 3.83
CA ILE A 77 -7.11 -13.82 3.88
C ILE A 77 -7.31 -15.32 3.71
N GLU A 78 -6.65 -15.89 2.70
CA GLU A 78 -6.66 -17.32 2.42
C GLU A 78 -5.25 -17.85 2.61
N ILE A 79 -5.08 -18.86 3.48
CA ILE A 79 -3.78 -19.34 3.92
C ILE A 79 -3.65 -20.83 3.61
N ASP A 80 -2.56 -21.19 2.95
CA ASP A 80 -2.09 -22.58 2.83
C ASP A 80 -0.88 -22.74 3.76
N GLU A 81 -1.14 -23.22 4.98
CA GLU A 81 -0.11 -23.35 6.01
C GLU A 81 0.99 -24.34 5.57
N ALA A 82 0.63 -25.41 4.90
CA ALA A 82 1.58 -26.43 4.46
C ALA A 82 2.51 -25.92 3.36
N ALA A 83 1.98 -25.09 2.46
CA ALA A 83 2.76 -24.51 1.37
C ALA A 83 3.50 -23.22 1.77
N HIS A 84 3.27 -22.70 2.97
CA HIS A 84 3.82 -21.41 3.43
C HIS A 84 3.46 -20.25 2.49
N ARG A 85 2.23 -20.25 2.01
CA ARG A 85 1.69 -19.24 1.08
C ARG A 85 0.34 -18.73 1.56
N ALA A 86 0.06 -17.49 1.23
CA ALA A 86 -1.24 -16.89 1.49
C ALA A 86 -1.55 -15.82 0.46
N THR A 87 -2.83 -15.51 0.33
CA THR A 87 -3.31 -14.35 -0.42
C THR A 87 -4.21 -13.51 0.47
N ALA A 88 -4.30 -12.23 0.17
CA ALA A 88 -5.28 -11.34 0.78
C ALA A 88 -5.83 -10.40 -0.28
N ARG A 89 -7.14 -10.18 -0.27
CA ARG A 89 -7.75 -9.10 -0.99
C ARG A 89 -8.44 -8.19 0.01
N SER A 90 -8.25 -6.90 -0.15
CA SER A 90 -8.76 -5.90 0.78
C SER A 90 -9.21 -4.66 0.03
N TYR A 91 -10.00 -3.83 0.70
CA TYR A 91 -10.34 -2.50 0.21
C TYR A 91 -9.47 -1.47 0.92
N TYR A 92 -9.15 -0.38 0.22
CA TYR A 92 -8.59 0.79 0.85
C TYR A 92 -9.42 2.02 0.53
N THR A 93 -9.50 2.90 1.51
CA THR A 93 -10.05 4.25 1.36
C THR A 93 -9.01 5.21 1.91
N VAL A 94 -8.66 6.22 1.14
CA VAL A 94 -7.70 7.24 1.60
C VAL A 94 -8.49 8.46 2.02
N LEU A 95 -8.37 8.81 3.30
CA LEU A 95 -8.90 10.07 3.84
C LEU A 95 -7.76 11.08 3.89
N GLN A 96 -8.07 12.33 3.61
CA GLN A 96 -7.08 13.40 3.70
C GLN A 96 -7.71 14.69 4.24
N ALA A 97 -6.94 15.41 5.05
CA ALA A 97 -7.22 16.77 5.45
C ALA A 97 -5.92 17.57 5.38
N ALA A 98 -5.95 18.71 4.74
CA ALA A 98 -4.79 19.60 4.56
C ALA A 98 -5.25 21.04 4.55
N ASP A 99 -4.32 21.98 4.55
CA ASP A 99 -4.68 23.39 4.39
C ASP A 99 -5.39 23.57 3.04
N GLY A 100 -6.62 24.05 3.09
CA GLY A 100 -7.46 24.23 1.90
C GLY A 100 -8.26 22.99 1.52
N LEU A 101 -8.16 21.89 2.26
CA LEU A 101 -8.91 20.66 2.02
C LEU A 101 -9.51 20.13 3.33
N ALA A 102 -10.83 20.25 3.48
CA ALA A 102 -11.53 19.65 4.63
C ALA A 102 -11.42 18.12 4.56
N LEU A 103 -11.44 17.48 5.74
CA LEU A 103 -11.37 16.00 5.83
C LEU A 103 -12.39 15.34 4.91
N GLN A 104 -11.90 14.52 3.99
CA GLN A 104 -12.74 13.84 3.01
C GLN A 104 -12.03 12.60 2.43
N PRO A 105 -12.80 11.65 1.88
CA PRO A 105 -12.21 10.60 1.05
C PRO A 105 -11.68 11.18 -0.25
N ILE A 106 -10.48 10.77 -0.64
CA ILE A 106 -9.85 11.24 -1.87
C ILE A 106 -9.59 10.12 -2.88
N ALA A 107 -9.60 8.87 -2.42
CA ALA A 107 -9.37 7.70 -3.27
C ALA A 107 -9.98 6.47 -2.63
N ALA A 108 -10.40 5.52 -3.45
CA ALA A 108 -10.83 4.21 -3.00
C ALA A 108 -10.46 3.15 -4.05
N GLY A 109 -10.00 2.01 -3.59
CA GLY A 109 -9.59 0.92 -4.46
C GLY A 109 -9.41 -0.37 -3.70
N ARG A 110 -8.70 -1.30 -4.33
CA ARG A 110 -8.47 -2.63 -3.80
C ARG A 110 -6.99 -2.98 -3.88
N TYR A 111 -6.55 -3.84 -2.96
CA TYR A 111 -5.27 -4.52 -3.07
C TYR A 111 -5.51 -6.02 -3.22
N HIS A 112 -4.81 -6.64 -4.18
CA HIS A 112 -4.66 -8.07 -4.25
C HIS A 112 -3.19 -8.39 -3.94
N ASP A 113 -2.98 -9.07 -2.83
CA ASP A 113 -1.64 -9.34 -2.28
C ASP A 113 -1.39 -10.84 -2.18
N ALA A 114 -0.14 -11.23 -2.35
CA ALA A 114 0.33 -12.56 -2.01
C ALA A 114 1.45 -12.47 -0.96
N PHE A 115 1.53 -13.49 -0.13
CA PHE A 115 2.48 -13.58 0.98
C PHE A 115 3.18 -14.91 0.96
N GLU A 116 4.39 -14.95 1.52
CA GLU A 116 5.14 -16.17 1.75
C GLU A 116 5.68 -16.16 3.18
N ARG A 117 5.79 -17.35 3.77
CA ARG A 117 6.42 -17.51 5.08
C ARG A 117 7.80 -18.11 4.88
N VAL A 118 8.83 -17.37 5.33
CA VAL A 118 10.23 -17.77 5.24
C VAL A 118 10.84 -17.65 6.62
N ASP A 119 11.49 -18.71 7.08
CA ASP A 119 12.08 -18.77 8.42
C ASP A 119 11.07 -18.41 9.52
N GLY A 120 9.83 -18.88 9.36
CA GLY A 120 8.76 -18.67 10.33
C GLY A 120 8.08 -17.32 10.29
N THR A 121 8.46 -16.42 9.39
CA THR A 121 7.92 -15.06 9.30
C THR A 121 7.21 -14.83 7.97
N TRP A 122 5.99 -14.31 8.03
CA TRP A 122 5.24 -13.92 6.84
C TRP A 122 5.75 -12.60 6.29
N ARG A 123 5.78 -12.49 4.95
CA ARG A 123 6.20 -11.28 4.24
C ARG A 123 5.44 -11.14 2.92
N PHE A 124 5.36 -9.93 2.41
CA PHE A 124 4.80 -9.70 1.07
C PHE A 124 5.65 -10.42 0.02
N ALA A 125 4.97 -11.09 -0.91
CA ALA A 125 5.58 -11.69 -2.11
C ALA A 125 5.11 -10.99 -3.38
N PHE A 126 3.91 -10.41 -3.38
CA PHE A 126 3.35 -9.71 -4.53
C PHE A 126 2.29 -8.70 -4.09
N ARG A 127 2.21 -7.58 -4.80
CA ARG A 127 1.09 -6.63 -4.68
C ARG A 127 0.68 -6.13 -6.05
N ASP A 128 -0.64 -6.06 -6.27
CA ASP A 128 -1.25 -5.40 -7.42
C ASP A 128 -1.75 -4.01 -7.03
N TYR A 129 -1.14 -2.96 -7.60
CA TYR A 129 -1.55 -1.57 -7.40
C TYR A 129 -2.48 -1.06 -8.50
N THR A 130 -2.90 -1.89 -9.45
CA THR A 130 -3.69 -1.42 -10.60
C THR A 130 -5.18 -1.36 -10.34
N LEU A 131 -5.63 -1.77 -9.15
CA LEU A 131 -7.05 -1.94 -8.80
C LEU A 131 -7.64 -0.68 -8.16
N PHE A 132 -7.41 0.45 -8.76
CA PHE A 132 -7.93 1.74 -8.35
C PHE A 132 -9.37 1.88 -8.87
N ASP A 133 -10.34 2.18 -7.98
CA ASP A 133 -11.75 2.20 -8.35
C ASP A 133 -12.31 3.62 -8.46
N PHE A 134 -12.09 4.49 -7.46
CA PHE A 134 -12.72 5.80 -7.40
C PHE A 134 -11.72 6.88 -6.99
N ALA A 135 -11.74 8.01 -7.70
CA ALA A 135 -10.93 9.18 -7.39
C ALA A 135 -11.79 10.33 -6.87
N GLY A 136 -11.33 10.95 -5.80
CA GLY A 136 -11.79 12.25 -5.35
C GLY A 136 -10.78 13.33 -5.73
N ASP A 137 -10.56 14.30 -4.84
CA ASP A 137 -9.59 15.37 -5.06
C ASP A 137 -8.18 14.90 -4.66
N LEU A 138 -7.36 14.57 -5.65
CA LEU A 138 -5.99 14.06 -5.44
C LEU A 138 -4.91 15.16 -5.45
N ARG A 139 -5.29 16.42 -5.63
CA ARG A 139 -4.31 17.52 -5.79
C ARG A 139 -3.42 17.75 -4.58
N TYR A 140 -3.90 17.40 -3.38
CA TYR A 140 -3.17 17.58 -2.13
C TYR A 140 -2.37 16.34 -1.73
N HIS A 141 -2.55 15.23 -2.43
CA HIS A 141 -1.89 13.96 -2.15
C HIS A 141 -0.81 13.62 -3.17
N LEU A 142 -1.08 13.87 -4.44
CA LEU A 142 -0.17 13.50 -5.52
C LEU A 142 0.43 14.73 -6.18
N ASN A 143 1.72 14.68 -6.46
CA ASN A 143 2.39 15.64 -7.32
C ASN A 143 1.88 15.44 -8.75
N GLU A 144 1.81 16.54 -9.51
CA GLU A 144 1.51 16.43 -10.93
C GLU A 144 2.58 15.59 -11.61
N SER A 145 2.15 14.71 -12.50
CA SER A 145 3.10 14.01 -13.36
C SER A 145 3.82 15.06 -14.18
N PRO A 146 5.16 15.01 -14.31
CA PRO A 146 5.83 15.87 -15.26
C PRO A 146 5.15 15.64 -16.61
N ALA A 147 4.77 16.75 -17.26
CA ALA A 147 4.18 16.67 -18.59
C ALA A 147 5.11 15.87 -19.48
N GLY A 148 4.67 14.64 -19.80
CA GLY A 148 5.41 13.71 -20.64
C GLY A 148 5.39 14.19 -22.08
#